data_b589d9f93f95acf4b252448da5644a76
#
_entry.id   b589d9f93f95acf4b252448da5644a76
#
_cell.length_a   1.000
_cell.length_b   1.000
_cell.length_c   1.000
_cell.angle_alpha   90.00
_cell.angle_beta   90.00
_cell.angle_gamma   90.00
#
_symmetry.space_group_name_H-M   'P 1'
#
loop_
_entity.id
_entity.type
_entity.pdbx_description
1 polymer ?
#
loop_
_entity_poly.entity_id
_entity_poly.type
_entity_poly.pdbx_seq_one_letter_code
_entity_poly.pdbx_strand_id
1 'polypeptide(L)'
;MKKKGLIVLLCALLAAPAFAKLSPHEEARIDALITALRQEKGLTFIRNGSAHTSEEAASHLALKLSKTRNRLDNAEQFIDKVASTSSVSGQPYTVKIDGKEEQAQAYLHQLIARTDKSVK
;
A
#
# COMPACT_ATOMS: atom_id res chain seq x y z
N MET A 1 43.65 20.27 -2.46
CA MET A 1 43.01 20.29 -3.73
C MET A 1 42.35 18.99 -4.08
N LYS A 2 43.15 17.99 -4.19
CA LYS A 2 42.65 16.67 -4.53
C LYS A 2 41.67 16.17 -3.51
N LYS A 3 41.85 16.57 -2.28
CA LYS A 3 40.97 16.16 -1.19
C LYS A 3 39.56 16.66 -1.40
N LYS A 4 39.41 17.80 -2.06
CA LYS A 4 38.09 18.35 -2.30
C LYS A 4 37.30 17.48 -3.25
N GLY A 5 37.95 16.95 -4.26
CA GLY A 5 37.30 16.06 -5.15
C GLY A 5 36.83 14.79 -4.46
N LEU A 6 37.63 14.33 -3.52
CA LEU A 6 37.29 13.14 -2.77
C LEU A 6 36.06 13.37 -1.90
N ILE A 7 35.96 14.54 -1.31
CA ILE A 7 34.81 14.87 -0.48
C ILE A 7 33.54 14.92 -1.32
N VAL A 8 33.62 15.47 -2.50
CA VAL A 8 32.48 15.52 -3.41
C VAL A 8 32.00 14.13 -3.75
N LEU A 9 32.94 13.24 -3.98
CA LEU A 9 32.60 11.87 -4.29
C LEU A 9 31.84 11.22 -3.12
N LEU A 10 32.25 11.52 -1.92
CA LEU A 10 31.58 10.99 -0.73
C LEU A 10 30.13 11.47 -0.66
N CYS A 11 29.89 12.72 -0.98
CA CYS A 11 28.55 13.25 -0.99
C CYS A 11 27.67 12.55 -2.02
N ALA A 12 28.22 12.22 -3.15
CA ALA A 12 27.49 11.50 -4.17
C ALA A 12 27.05 10.13 -3.67
N LEU A 13 27.92 9.47 -2.92
CA LEU A 13 27.57 8.19 -2.34
C LEU A 13 26.43 8.29 -1.35
N LEU A 14 26.44 9.35 -0.56
CA LEU A 14 25.37 9.56 0.41
C LEU A 14 24.04 9.81 -0.26
N ALA A 15 24.03 10.34 -1.44
CA ALA A 15 22.81 10.58 -2.17
C ALA A 15 22.26 9.31 -2.82
N ALA A 16 23.07 8.29 -2.99
CA ALA A 16 22.65 7.06 -3.66
C ALA A 16 21.49 6.36 -2.97
N PRO A 17 21.40 6.28 -1.63
CA PRO A 17 20.30 5.59 -0.98
C PRO A 17 19.03 6.41 -0.84
N ALA A 18 18.77 7.31 -1.75
CA ALA A 18 17.60 8.19 -1.64
C ALA A 18 16.30 7.53 -2.11
N PHE A 19 16.30 6.23 -2.38
CA PHE A 19 15.11 5.53 -2.81
C PHE A 19 14.18 5.26 -1.63
N ALA A 20 12.87 5.44 -1.87
CA ALA A 20 11.88 5.06 -0.89
C ALA A 20 11.99 3.56 -0.59
N LYS A 21 11.78 3.20 0.64
CA LYS A 21 11.85 1.82 1.05
C LYS A 21 11.05 1.62 2.32
N LEU A 22 10.21 0.60 2.31
CA LEU A 22 9.41 0.28 3.48
C LEU A 22 10.29 -0.29 4.58
N SER A 23 10.14 0.25 5.79
CA SER A 23 10.79 -0.32 6.96
C SER A 23 10.09 -1.62 7.34
N PRO A 24 10.73 -2.47 8.16
CA PRO A 24 10.05 -3.67 8.65
C PRO A 24 8.73 -3.37 9.35
N HIS A 25 8.66 -2.26 10.07
CA HIS A 25 7.42 -1.87 10.73
C HIS A 25 6.33 -1.55 9.73
N GLU A 26 6.65 -0.81 8.67
CA GLU A 26 5.67 -0.48 7.65
C GLU A 26 5.26 -1.70 6.84
N GLU A 27 6.18 -2.61 6.58
CA GLU A 27 5.85 -3.88 5.96
C GLU A 27 4.85 -4.66 6.81
N ALA A 28 5.06 -4.68 8.11
CA ALA A 28 4.16 -5.38 9.03
C ALA A 28 2.76 -4.75 9.04
N ARG A 29 2.70 -3.44 8.97
CA ARG A 29 1.41 -2.74 8.91
C ARG A 29 0.64 -3.11 7.65
N ILE A 30 1.32 -3.15 6.52
CA ILE A 30 0.67 -3.50 5.26
C ILE A 30 0.24 -4.97 5.27
N ASP A 31 1.10 -5.85 5.78
CA ASP A 31 0.76 -7.27 5.86
C ASP A 31 -0.48 -7.49 6.73
N ALA A 32 -0.55 -6.81 7.86
CA ALA A 32 -1.71 -6.92 8.74
C ALA A 32 -2.98 -6.40 8.04
N LEU A 33 -2.85 -5.31 7.31
CA LEU A 33 -3.97 -4.74 6.55
C LEU A 33 -4.49 -5.74 5.52
N ILE A 34 -3.59 -6.30 4.71
CA ILE A 34 -3.99 -7.23 3.66
C ILE A 34 -4.59 -8.51 4.26
N THR A 35 -4.01 -8.98 5.36
CA THR A 35 -4.54 -10.17 6.04
C THR A 35 -5.95 -9.91 6.56
N ALA A 36 -6.18 -8.75 7.16
CA ALA A 36 -7.50 -8.39 7.66
C ALA A 36 -8.51 -8.27 6.53
N LEU A 37 -8.10 -7.66 5.42
CA LEU A 37 -8.97 -7.57 4.24
C LEU A 37 -9.37 -8.97 3.76
N ARG A 38 -8.39 -9.87 3.69
CA ARG A 38 -8.63 -11.24 3.20
C ARG A 38 -9.67 -11.96 4.05
N GLN A 39 -9.72 -11.64 5.33
CA GLN A 39 -10.62 -12.30 6.26
C GLN A 39 -11.97 -11.61 6.41
N GLU A 40 -12.17 -10.51 5.73
CA GLU A 40 -13.39 -9.72 5.88
C GLU A 40 -14.52 -10.36 5.11
N LYS A 41 -15.45 -11.00 5.83
CA LYS A 41 -16.60 -11.65 5.19
C LYS A 41 -17.69 -10.62 4.94
N GLY A 42 -18.45 -10.84 3.89
CA GLY A 42 -19.53 -9.92 3.55
C GLY A 42 -19.09 -8.67 2.82
N LEU A 43 -17.82 -8.59 2.49
CA LEU A 43 -17.29 -7.46 1.73
C LEU A 43 -17.13 -7.84 0.26
N THR A 44 -17.56 -6.94 -0.61
CA THR A 44 -17.31 -7.04 -2.04
C THR A 44 -16.39 -5.88 -2.44
N PHE A 45 -15.32 -6.19 -3.14
CA PHE A 45 -14.36 -5.19 -3.61
C PHE A 45 -14.62 -4.98 -5.09
N ILE A 46 -14.81 -3.72 -5.50
CA ILE A 46 -15.21 -3.42 -6.87
C ILE A 46 -14.07 -2.70 -7.58
N ARG A 47 -13.60 -3.31 -8.67
CA ARG A 47 -12.53 -2.77 -9.52
C ARG A 47 -13.05 -2.66 -10.94
N ASN A 48 -13.05 -1.44 -11.47
CA ASN A 48 -13.48 -1.19 -12.86
C ASN A 48 -14.84 -1.84 -13.17
N GLY A 49 -15.77 -1.71 -12.21
CA GLY A 49 -17.11 -2.25 -12.37
C GLY A 49 -17.25 -3.74 -12.11
N SER A 50 -16.17 -4.44 -11.78
CA SER A 50 -16.20 -5.89 -11.53
C SER A 50 -16.14 -6.17 -10.04
N ALA A 51 -16.98 -7.06 -9.58
CA ALA A 51 -17.06 -7.44 -8.17
C ALA A 51 -16.07 -8.57 -7.87
N HIS A 52 -15.37 -8.44 -6.75
CA HIS A 52 -14.39 -9.42 -6.31
C HIS A 52 -14.61 -9.72 -4.84
N THR A 53 -14.27 -10.95 -4.45
CA THR A 53 -14.31 -11.31 -3.03
C THR A 53 -13.17 -10.60 -2.29
N SER A 54 -13.29 -10.55 -0.97
CA SER A 54 -12.21 -9.99 -0.16
C SER A 54 -10.91 -10.76 -0.35
N GLU A 55 -11.00 -12.06 -0.55
CA GLU A 55 -9.82 -12.88 -0.78
C GLU A 55 -9.14 -12.54 -2.10
N GLU A 56 -9.94 -12.39 -3.16
CA GLU A 56 -9.40 -11.97 -4.46
C GLU A 56 -8.80 -10.58 -4.38
N ALA A 57 -9.47 -9.68 -3.66
CA ALA A 57 -8.96 -8.32 -3.50
C ALA A 57 -7.63 -8.31 -2.75
N ALA A 58 -7.53 -9.08 -1.67
CA ALA A 58 -6.29 -9.14 -0.90
C ALA A 58 -5.15 -9.68 -1.74
N SER A 59 -5.40 -10.71 -2.53
CA SER A 59 -4.37 -11.26 -3.41
C SER A 59 -3.94 -10.26 -4.47
N HIS A 60 -4.88 -9.51 -5.01
CA HIS A 60 -4.57 -8.47 -5.99
C HIS A 60 -3.72 -7.35 -5.36
N LEU A 61 -4.07 -6.92 -4.14
CA LEU A 61 -3.29 -5.89 -3.47
C LEU A 61 -1.89 -6.38 -3.11
N ALA A 62 -1.76 -7.65 -2.73
CA ALA A 62 -0.44 -8.22 -2.46
C ALA A 62 0.41 -8.20 -3.73
N LEU A 63 -0.18 -8.50 -4.88
CA LEU A 63 0.53 -8.43 -6.15
C LEU A 63 0.95 -7.01 -6.47
N LYS A 64 0.04 -6.04 -6.29
CA LYS A 64 0.38 -4.64 -6.53
C LYS A 64 1.50 -4.17 -5.61
N LEU A 65 1.48 -4.63 -4.35
CA LEU A 65 2.55 -4.29 -3.42
C LEU A 65 3.89 -4.80 -3.93
N SER A 66 3.93 -6.04 -4.41
CA SER A 66 5.19 -6.61 -4.89
C SER A 66 5.80 -5.80 -6.03
N LYS A 67 4.95 -5.12 -6.81
CA LYS A 67 5.43 -4.34 -7.96
C LYS A 67 5.79 -2.91 -7.59
N THR A 68 5.34 -2.41 -6.44
CA THR A 68 5.50 -1.01 -6.08
C THR A 68 6.30 -0.80 -4.80
N ARG A 69 6.65 -1.87 -4.11
CA ARG A 69 7.29 -1.81 -2.79
C ARG A 69 8.46 -0.84 -2.73
N ASN A 70 9.28 -0.81 -3.75
CA ASN A 70 10.48 0.02 -3.76
C ASN A 70 10.20 1.52 -3.93
N ARG A 71 8.95 1.88 -4.15
CA ARG A 71 8.57 3.28 -4.35
C ARG A 71 7.72 3.81 -3.21
N LEU A 72 7.64 3.07 -2.10
CA LEU A 72 6.78 3.41 -0.98
C LEU A 72 7.61 3.62 0.27
N ASP A 73 7.22 4.61 1.06
CA ASP A 73 7.85 4.89 2.35
C ASP A 73 7.05 4.32 3.52
N ASN A 74 5.73 4.21 3.38
CA ASN A 74 4.89 3.83 4.50
C ASN A 74 3.58 3.22 4.01
N ALA A 75 2.81 2.69 4.96
CA ALA A 75 1.56 2.02 4.65
C ALA A 75 0.51 2.99 4.11
N GLU A 76 0.49 4.22 4.57
CA GLU A 76 -0.46 5.20 4.06
C GLU A 76 -0.25 5.44 2.58
N GLN A 77 0.99 5.51 2.13
CA GLN A 77 1.26 5.65 0.70
C GLN A 77 0.79 4.44 -0.09
N PHE A 78 0.93 3.25 0.47
CA PHE A 78 0.41 2.07 -0.19
C PHE A 78 -1.09 2.20 -0.41
N ILE A 79 -1.82 2.61 0.63
CA ILE A 79 -3.26 2.78 0.51
C ILE A 79 -3.59 3.83 -0.55
N ASP A 80 -2.98 5.02 -0.43
CA ASP A 80 -3.40 6.16 -1.24
C ASP A 80 -2.95 6.08 -2.68
N LYS A 81 -1.78 5.52 -2.93
CA LYS A 81 -1.18 5.53 -4.27
C LYS A 81 -1.38 4.23 -5.02
N VAL A 82 -1.58 3.12 -4.31
CA VAL A 82 -1.56 1.80 -4.94
C VAL A 82 -2.88 1.06 -4.78
N ALA A 83 -3.41 1.02 -3.56
CA ALA A 83 -4.52 0.13 -3.23
C ALA A 83 -5.89 0.75 -3.49
N SER A 84 -5.95 2.03 -3.81
CA SER A 84 -7.21 2.77 -3.86
C SER A 84 -7.72 3.01 -5.27
N THR A 85 -6.89 2.83 -6.28
CA THR A 85 -7.26 3.11 -7.67
C THR A 85 -6.68 2.08 -8.61
N SER A 86 -7.31 1.96 -9.77
CA SER A 86 -6.83 1.09 -10.84
C SER A 86 -5.57 1.69 -11.47
N SER A 87 -4.54 0.87 -11.61
CA SER A 87 -3.32 1.30 -12.30
C SER A 87 -3.54 1.48 -13.80
N VAL A 88 -4.57 0.85 -14.34
CA VAL A 88 -4.87 0.89 -15.77
C VAL A 88 -5.78 2.06 -16.12
N SER A 89 -6.90 2.21 -15.39
CA SER A 89 -7.92 3.18 -15.76
C SER A 89 -7.89 4.45 -14.91
N GLY A 90 -7.23 4.42 -13.76
CA GLY A 90 -7.28 5.53 -12.81
C GLY A 90 -8.58 5.62 -12.03
N GLN A 91 -9.50 4.71 -12.26
CA GLN A 91 -10.79 4.71 -11.57
C GLN A 91 -10.61 4.32 -10.11
N PRO A 92 -11.30 4.99 -9.18
CA PRO A 92 -11.25 4.61 -7.77
C PRO A 92 -11.86 3.23 -7.58
N TYR A 93 -11.25 2.45 -6.70
CA TYR A 93 -11.86 1.20 -6.23
C TYR A 93 -12.90 1.55 -5.17
N THR A 94 -13.95 0.73 -5.08
CA THR A 94 -14.95 0.87 -4.04
C THR A 94 -15.14 -0.47 -3.33
N VAL A 95 -15.75 -0.42 -2.14
CA VAL A 95 -16.12 -1.62 -1.41
C VAL A 95 -17.60 -1.54 -1.08
N LYS A 96 -18.22 -2.70 -0.99
CA LYS A 96 -19.63 -2.80 -0.63
C LYS A 96 -19.74 -3.72 0.57
N ILE A 97 -20.33 -3.20 1.65
CA ILE A 97 -20.53 -3.94 2.88
C ILE A 97 -21.96 -3.70 3.33
N ASP A 98 -22.72 -4.78 3.56
CA ASP A 98 -24.10 -4.69 4.01
C ASP A 98 -24.94 -3.76 3.13
N GLY A 99 -24.70 -3.85 1.83
CA GLY A 99 -25.45 -3.07 0.87
C GLY A 99 -25.01 -1.62 0.69
N LYS A 100 -24.04 -1.18 1.47
CA LYS A 100 -23.51 0.19 1.37
C LYS A 100 -22.21 0.20 0.64
N GLU A 101 -22.07 1.11 -0.29
CA GLU A 101 -20.84 1.24 -1.08
C GLU A 101 -20.07 2.47 -0.62
N GLU A 102 -18.75 2.34 -0.48
CA GLU A 102 -17.88 3.45 -0.13
C GLU A 102 -16.56 3.32 -0.87
N GLN A 103 -15.78 4.39 -0.86
CA GLN A 103 -14.47 4.38 -1.48
C GLN A 103 -13.56 3.38 -0.76
N ALA A 104 -12.83 2.60 -1.52
CA ALA A 104 -11.88 1.65 -0.93
C ALA A 104 -10.84 2.39 -0.11
N GLN A 105 -10.42 3.57 -0.54
CA GLN A 105 -9.45 4.37 0.19
C GLN A 105 -9.92 4.63 1.63
N ALA A 106 -11.16 5.10 1.78
CA ALA A 106 -11.69 5.40 3.11
C ALA A 106 -11.79 4.11 3.95
N TYR A 107 -12.26 3.04 3.33
CA TYR A 107 -12.38 1.77 4.02
C TYR A 107 -11.02 1.26 4.50
N LEU A 108 -10.01 1.32 3.63
CA LEU A 108 -8.69 0.81 3.97
C LEU A 108 -8.01 1.63 5.07
N HIS A 109 -8.26 2.94 5.10
CA HIS A 109 -7.75 3.76 6.20
C HIS A 109 -8.41 3.38 7.53
N GLN A 110 -9.69 3.07 7.52
CA GLN A 110 -10.37 2.60 8.72
C GLN A 110 -9.83 1.24 9.14
N LEU A 111 -9.61 0.37 8.17
CA LEU A 111 -9.13 -0.98 8.47
C LEU A 111 -7.74 -0.96 9.08
N ILE A 112 -6.82 -0.15 8.52
CA ILE A 112 -5.46 -0.11 9.05
C ILE A 112 -5.44 0.48 10.45
N ALA A 113 -6.34 1.41 10.74
CA ALA A 113 -6.43 1.94 12.12
C ALA A 113 -6.76 0.83 13.10
N ARG A 114 -7.59 -0.12 12.68
CA ARG A 114 -7.91 -1.27 13.54
C ARG A 114 -6.76 -2.25 13.64
N THR A 115 -6.10 -2.54 12.52
CA THR A 115 -5.02 -3.53 12.53
C THR A 115 -3.75 -3.00 13.19
N ASP A 116 -3.55 -1.70 13.21
CA ASP A 116 -2.38 -1.11 13.86
C ASP A 116 -2.31 -1.43 15.35
N LYS A 117 -3.45 -1.73 15.96
CA LYS A 117 -3.47 -2.07 17.38
C LYS A 117 -2.72 -3.36 17.67
N SER A 118 -2.58 -4.24 16.68
CA SER A 118 -1.87 -5.50 16.86
C SER A 118 -0.48 -5.49 16.23
N VAL A 119 -0.08 -4.41 15.61
CA VAL A 119 1.26 -4.29 15.00
C VAL A 119 2.17 -3.56 15.97
N LYS A 120 3.38 -4.09 16.15
CA LYS A 120 4.35 -3.52 17.10
C LYS A 120 5.48 -2.76 16.45
#